data_e5760029b6946349faf69bf8cc78d80a
#
_entry.id   e5760029b6946349faf69bf8cc78d80a
#
_cell.length_a   1.000
_cell.length_b   1.000
_cell.length_c   1.000
_cell.angle_alpha   90.00
_cell.angle_beta   90.00
_cell.angle_gamma   90.00
#
_symmetry.space_group_name_H-M   'P 1'
#
loop_
_entity.id
_entity.type
_entity.pdbx_description
1 polymer ?
#
loop_
_entity_poly.entity_id
_entity_poly.type
_entity_poly.pdbx_seq_one_letter_code
_entity_poly.pdbx_strand_id
1 'polypeptide(L)'
;MDVRPSTNLSKGYTAVLATVFIWSLPSLFMYYLNRFYDPWAQNFYRYLVACIAIAPLVLWRAHRFGQRINIRAVRLCFLPCLPNVVHQVTQVMALFYMGPGVYTIFTRASVIFTALLALAFFPEERFVIRQWKFQIGTCLGLLGAFGVIWFQPNAISHDQHVALPGLLIAFTATFCWALYGVLIKRPSAQLGSIRSFGIVSLITSGLLCPLTLAFGKIDTPIHAGTPANLVLVISAVTCITLAHVLYYVAIREIGVALSQTLQLLCPAIAMALSAWIFHERLTQTQLWSAAVLLLGAFLAMRVKPVATAESAENI
;
A
#
# COMPACT_ATOMS: atom_id res chain seq x y z
N MET A 1 25.52 -11.06 -19.01
CA MET A 1 25.04 -11.92 -17.90
C MET A 1 24.63 -11.03 -16.76
N ASP A 2 23.32 -10.72 -16.64
CA ASP A 2 22.80 -10.00 -15.48
C ASP A 2 22.68 -11.00 -14.31
N VAL A 3 23.67 -10.96 -13.43
CA VAL A 3 23.59 -11.68 -12.15
C VAL A 3 22.44 -11.07 -11.35
N ARG A 4 21.27 -11.69 -11.37
CA ARG A 4 20.17 -11.31 -10.48
C ARG A 4 20.66 -11.50 -9.04
N PRO A 5 20.61 -10.47 -8.17
CA PRO A 5 21.03 -10.64 -6.79
C PRO A 5 20.19 -11.72 -6.12
N SER A 6 20.83 -12.60 -5.37
CA SER A 6 20.17 -13.64 -4.59
C SER A 6 19.02 -13.05 -3.77
N THR A 7 17.81 -13.57 -3.93
CA THR A 7 16.63 -13.10 -3.18
C THR A 7 16.74 -13.54 -1.73
N ASN A 8 16.50 -12.60 -0.83
CA ASN A 8 16.49 -12.87 0.61
C ASN A 8 15.04 -12.94 1.12
N LEU A 9 14.50 -14.15 1.20
CA LEU A 9 13.11 -14.38 1.59
C LEU A 9 12.78 -13.85 2.97
N SER A 10 13.67 -14.05 3.95
CA SER A 10 13.46 -13.54 5.31
C SER A 10 13.32 -12.02 5.30
N LYS A 11 14.19 -11.32 4.56
CA LYS A 11 14.12 -9.88 4.39
C LYS A 11 12.81 -9.44 3.71
N GLY A 12 12.35 -10.18 2.71
CA GLY A 12 11.09 -9.90 2.02
C GLY A 12 9.88 -10.04 2.95
N TYR A 13 9.80 -11.14 3.69
CA TYR A 13 8.71 -11.36 4.65
C TYR A 13 8.74 -10.36 5.80
N THR A 14 9.90 -10.07 6.37
CA THR A 14 10.04 -9.05 7.42
C THR A 14 9.59 -7.68 6.92
N ALA A 15 9.99 -7.31 5.70
CA ALA A 15 9.62 -6.03 5.10
C ALA A 15 8.10 -5.93 4.87
N VAL A 16 7.46 -6.98 4.34
CA VAL A 16 6.01 -6.95 4.12
C VAL A 16 5.23 -6.94 5.43
N LEU A 17 5.63 -7.70 6.44
CA LEU A 17 4.95 -7.71 7.74
C LEU A 17 5.06 -6.36 8.45
N ALA A 18 6.24 -5.72 8.40
CA ALA A 18 6.42 -4.36 8.90
C ALA A 18 5.54 -3.36 8.12
N THR A 19 5.46 -3.48 6.78
CA THR A 19 4.58 -2.67 5.95
C THR A 19 3.12 -2.86 6.34
N VAL A 20 2.68 -4.09 6.53
CA VAL A 20 1.31 -4.45 6.93
C VAL A 20 0.94 -3.81 8.26
N PHE A 21 1.85 -3.87 9.25
CA PHE A 21 1.64 -3.22 10.55
C PHE A 21 1.45 -1.71 10.39
N ILE A 22 2.33 -1.04 9.64
CA ILE A 22 2.24 0.40 9.41
C ILE A 22 0.98 0.74 8.61
N TRP A 23 0.65 -0.02 7.56
CA TRP A 23 -0.53 0.23 6.71
C TRP A 23 -1.87 -0.22 7.33
N SER A 24 -1.86 -0.64 8.56
CA SER A 24 -3.10 -0.79 9.35
C SER A 24 -3.65 0.55 9.87
N LEU A 25 -2.84 1.63 9.81
CA LEU A 25 -3.15 2.93 10.40
C LEU A 25 -3.57 4.04 9.41
N PRO A 26 -3.22 4.02 8.09
CA PRO A 26 -3.41 5.19 7.22
C PRO A 26 -4.85 5.68 7.12
N SER A 27 -5.83 4.79 7.08
CA SER A 27 -7.25 5.17 6.99
C SER A 27 -7.70 6.01 8.18
N LEU A 28 -7.17 5.74 9.37
CA LEU A 28 -7.46 6.51 10.58
C LEU A 28 -6.83 7.90 10.50
N PHE A 29 -5.56 7.99 10.07
CA PHE A 29 -4.91 9.29 9.88
C PHE A 29 -5.61 10.13 8.82
N MET A 30 -5.94 9.55 7.67
CA MET A 30 -6.63 10.26 6.59
C MET A 30 -8.02 10.71 7.01
N TYR A 31 -8.79 9.86 7.69
CA TYR A 31 -10.11 10.20 8.19
C TYR A 31 -10.07 11.36 9.20
N TYR A 32 -9.09 11.38 10.12
CA TYR A 32 -8.86 12.49 11.01
C TYR A 32 -8.51 13.78 10.25
N LEU A 33 -7.57 13.68 9.30
CA LEU A 33 -7.08 14.82 8.52
C LEU A 33 -8.14 15.41 7.59
N ASN A 34 -9.14 14.63 7.15
CA ASN A 34 -10.26 15.12 6.33
C ASN A 34 -11.11 16.22 7.02
N ARG A 35 -10.95 16.40 8.32
CA ARG A 35 -11.59 17.49 9.06
C ARG A 35 -10.90 18.84 8.82
N PHE A 36 -9.65 18.83 8.38
CA PHE A 36 -8.78 20.01 8.26
C PHE A 36 -8.30 20.24 6.84
N TYR A 37 -8.06 19.15 6.10
CA TYR A 37 -7.47 19.16 4.77
C TYR A 37 -8.45 18.63 3.73
N ASP A 38 -8.50 19.32 2.57
CA ASP A 38 -9.11 18.72 1.39
C ASP A 38 -8.25 17.57 0.81
N PRO A 39 -8.80 16.71 -0.07
CA PRO A 39 -8.07 15.56 -0.60
C PRO A 39 -6.79 15.91 -1.37
N TRP A 40 -6.77 17.05 -2.05
CA TRP A 40 -5.64 17.47 -2.87
C TRP A 40 -4.49 17.96 -1.99
N ALA A 41 -4.75 18.92 -1.10
CA ALA A 41 -3.78 19.46 -0.16
C ALA A 41 -3.24 18.38 0.78
N GLN A 42 -4.11 17.50 1.31
CA GLN A 42 -3.70 16.41 2.17
C GLN A 42 -2.65 15.51 1.49
N ASN A 43 -2.91 15.08 0.25
CA ASN A 43 -1.99 14.19 -0.46
C ASN A 43 -0.73 14.91 -0.92
N PHE A 44 -0.84 16.15 -1.40
CA PHE A 44 0.32 16.95 -1.78
C PHE A 44 1.29 17.09 -0.61
N TYR A 45 0.82 17.57 0.54
CA TYR A 45 1.71 17.79 1.68
C TYR A 45 2.25 16.48 2.27
N ARG A 46 1.48 15.40 2.27
CA ARG A 46 1.99 14.08 2.70
C ARG A 46 3.11 13.59 1.77
N TYR A 47 2.99 13.74 0.45
CA TYR A 47 4.04 13.37 -0.49
C TYR A 47 5.23 14.33 -0.47
N LEU A 48 4.99 15.63 -0.27
CA LEU A 48 6.06 16.63 -0.09
C LEU A 48 6.91 16.29 1.15
N VAL A 49 6.28 16.06 2.28
CA VAL A 49 6.96 15.65 3.52
C VAL A 49 7.70 14.31 3.32
N ALA A 50 7.07 13.35 2.65
CA ALA A 50 7.73 12.07 2.35
C ALA A 50 8.96 12.24 1.45
N CYS A 51 8.89 13.11 0.45
CA CYS A 51 10.01 13.46 -0.42
C CYS A 51 11.15 14.10 0.38
N ILE A 52 10.84 15.04 1.25
CA ILE A 52 11.82 15.70 2.14
C ILE A 52 12.46 14.66 3.09
N ALA A 53 11.64 13.79 3.69
CA ALA A 53 12.12 12.78 4.63
C ALA A 53 13.07 11.75 4.00
N ILE A 54 12.84 11.34 2.75
CA ILE A 54 13.71 10.37 2.06
C ILE A 54 14.93 11.02 1.40
N ALA A 55 14.90 12.32 1.13
CA ALA A 55 15.94 13.04 0.39
C ALA A 55 17.35 12.86 0.98
N PRO A 56 17.58 12.97 2.31
CA PRO A 56 18.92 12.81 2.88
C PRO A 56 19.52 11.43 2.56
N LEU A 57 18.69 10.36 2.62
CA LEU A 57 19.13 8.99 2.35
C LEU A 57 19.41 8.76 0.87
N VAL A 58 18.62 9.37 -0.03
CA VAL A 58 18.86 9.32 -1.48
C VAL A 58 20.14 10.07 -1.85
N LEU A 59 20.35 11.26 -1.29
CA LEU A 59 21.56 12.07 -1.51
C LEU A 59 22.82 11.39 -0.97
N TRP A 60 22.74 10.83 0.23
CA TRP A 60 23.84 10.06 0.79
C TRP A 60 24.22 8.87 -0.11
N ARG A 61 23.22 8.12 -0.63
CA ARG A 61 23.47 7.01 -1.56
C ARG A 61 24.02 7.49 -2.90
N ALA A 62 23.54 8.62 -3.40
CA ALA A 62 24.06 9.23 -4.62
C ALA A 62 25.55 9.58 -4.48
N HIS A 63 25.94 10.14 -3.34
CA HIS A 63 27.33 10.50 -3.05
C HIS A 63 28.20 9.26 -2.80
N ARG A 64 27.74 8.34 -1.93
CA ARG A 64 28.56 7.21 -1.47
C ARG A 64 28.71 6.09 -2.50
N PHE A 65 27.68 5.84 -3.31
CA PHE A 65 27.59 4.69 -4.23
C PHE A 65 27.40 5.11 -5.70
N GLY A 66 27.50 6.40 -6.03
CA GLY A 66 27.28 6.89 -7.38
C GLY A 66 25.84 6.73 -7.91
N GLN A 67 24.86 6.44 -7.05
CA GLN A 67 23.47 6.19 -7.43
C GLN A 67 22.70 7.49 -7.74
N ARG A 68 23.25 8.32 -8.63
CA ARG A 68 22.65 9.62 -8.99
C ARG A 68 21.31 9.44 -9.70
N ILE A 69 20.38 10.37 -9.44
CA ILE A 69 19.13 10.48 -10.20
C ILE A 69 19.47 10.97 -11.61
N ASN A 70 19.11 10.20 -12.62
CA ASN A 70 19.29 10.56 -14.03
C ASN A 70 17.94 10.44 -14.76
N ILE A 71 17.88 10.99 -15.97
CA ILE A 71 16.65 11.04 -16.77
C ILE A 71 16.09 9.64 -17.06
N ARG A 72 16.94 8.62 -17.22
CA ARG A 72 16.50 7.24 -17.42
C ARG A 72 15.77 6.70 -16.19
N ALA A 73 16.29 6.97 -14.98
CA ALA A 73 15.64 6.58 -13.73
C ALA A 73 14.31 7.30 -13.53
N VAL A 74 14.25 8.61 -13.88
CA VAL A 74 13.00 9.39 -13.83
C VAL A 74 11.97 8.83 -14.79
N ARG A 75 12.32 8.56 -16.05
CA ARG A 75 11.41 7.96 -17.05
C ARG A 75 10.88 6.60 -16.59
N LEU A 76 11.73 5.77 -15.99
CA LEU A 76 11.34 4.46 -15.48
C LEU A 76 10.32 4.55 -14.33
N CYS A 77 10.45 5.56 -13.46
CA CYS A 77 9.54 5.78 -12.34
C CYS A 77 8.30 6.62 -12.71
N PHE A 78 8.25 7.26 -13.88
CA PHE A 78 7.15 8.16 -14.24
C PHE A 78 5.83 7.41 -14.42
N LEU A 79 5.86 6.31 -15.18
CA LEU A 79 4.63 5.56 -15.48
C LEU A 79 3.90 5.05 -14.21
N PRO A 80 4.56 4.46 -13.20
CA PRO A 80 3.87 4.09 -11.96
C PRO A 80 3.34 5.29 -11.16
N CYS A 81 3.89 6.50 -11.34
CA CYS A 81 3.39 7.68 -10.63
C CYS A 81 1.97 8.09 -11.06
N LEU A 82 1.56 7.82 -12.30
CA LEU A 82 0.24 8.18 -12.79
C LEU A 82 -0.88 7.47 -12.00
N PRO A 83 -0.95 6.12 -11.95
CA PRO A 83 -1.94 5.45 -11.12
C PRO A 83 -1.75 5.73 -9.62
N ASN A 84 -0.50 6.01 -9.17
CA ASN A 84 -0.28 6.40 -7.78
C ASN A 84 -0.99 7.72 -7.43
N VAL A 85 -0.86 8.77 -8.25
CA VAL A 85 -1.54 10.05 -8.02
C VAL A 85 -3.07 9.86 -7.98
N VAL A 86 -3.62 9.12 -8.94
CA VAL A 86 -5.06 8.83 -8.97
C VAL A 86 -5.48 8.07 -7.72
N HIS A 87 -4.73 7.01 -7.34
CA HIS A 87 -4.99 6.26 -6.11
C HIS A 87 -4.98 7.15 -4.87
N GLN A 88 -3.94 7.97 -4.70
CA GLN A 88 -3.78 8.81 -3.50
C GLN A 88 -4.92 9.80 -3.33
N VAL A 89 -5.37 10.43 -4.40
CA VAL A 89 -6.49 11.38 -4.34
C VAL A 89 -7.81 10.63 -4.12
N THR A 90 -8.08 9.59 -4.90
CA THR A 90 -9.35 8.86 -4.83
C THR A 90 -9.53 8.10 -3.52
N GLN A 91 -8.45 7.59 -2.88
CA GLN A 91 -8.58 6.97 -1.56
C GLN A 91 -9.02 7.96 -0.47
N VAL A 92 -8.51 9.19 -0.49
CA VAL A 92 -8.94 10.22 0.46
C VAL A 92 -10.35 10.69 0.14
N MET A 93 -10.67 10.88 -1.15
CA MET A 93 -12.03 11.24 -1.59
C MET A 93 -13.06 10.19 -1.20
N ALA A 94 -12.75 8.89 -1.31
CA ALA A 94 -13.66 7.81 -0.92
C ALA A 94 -14.11 7.92 0.55
N LEU A 95 -13.22 8.38 1.45
CA LEU A 95 -13.51 8.54 2.87
C LEU A 95 -14.48 9.70 3.20
N PHE A 96 -14.81 10.55 2.24
CA PHE A 96 -15.89 11.52 2.36
C PHE A 96 -17.28 10.92 2.06
N TYR A 97 -17.31 9.81 1.30
CA TYR A 97 -18.54 9.14 0.88
C TYR A 97 -18.85 7.89 1.70
N MET A 98 -17.85 7.32 2.37
CA MET A 98 -18.00 6.10 3.15
C MET A 98 -17.05 6.08 4.35
N GLY A 99 -17.41 5.37 5.39
CA GLY A 99 -16.55 5.21 6.56
C GLY A 99 -15.28 4.40 6.26
N PRO A 100 -14.23 4.55 7.10
CA PRO A 100 -12.95 3.87 6.91
C PRO A 100 -13.08 2.33 6.84
N GLY A 101 -14.01 1.74 7.60
CA GLY A 101 -14.28 0.30 7.57
C GLY A 101 -14.75 -0.17 6.20
N VAL A 102 -15.79 0.48 5.65
CA VAL A 102 -16.34 0.15 4.32
C VAL A 102 -15.27 0.33 3.24
N TYR A 103 -14.55 1.46 3.24
CA TYR A 103 -13.45 1.70 2.31
C TYR A 103 -12.38 0.60 2.38
N THR A 104 -12.04 0.15 3.59
CA THR A 104 -11.03 -0.90 3.78
C THR A 104 -11.47 -2.22 3.15
N ILE A 105 -12.77 -2.55 3.10
CA ILE A 105 -13.28 -3.73 2.37
C ILE A 105 -12.93 -3.63 0.88
N PHE A 106 -13.21 -2.49 0.25
CA PHE A 106 -12.92 -2.28 -1.18
C PHE A 106 -11.43 -2.40 -1.48
N THR A 107 -10.57 -1.85 -0.63
CA THR A 107 -9.11 -1.92 -0.86
C THR A 107 -8.57 -3.34 -0.86
N ARG A 108 -9.21 -4.29 -0.19
CA ARG A 108 -8.79 -5.71 -0.22
C ARG A 108 -8.97 -6.35 -1.60
N ALA A 109 -9.92 -5.88 -2.40
CA ALA A 109 -10.08 -6.34 -3.78
C ALA A 109 -8.87 -6.05 -4.67
N SER A 110 -7.96 -5.14 -4.25
CA SER A 110 -6.69 -4.88 -4.95
C SER A 110 -5.83 -6.14 -5.13
N VAL A 111 -5.94 -7.12 -4.25
CA VAL A 111 -5.23 -8.40 -4.38
C VAL A 111 -5.63 -9.14 -5.65
N ILE A 112 -6.93 -9.14 -5.97
CA ILE A 112 -7.46 -9.77 -7.19
C ILE A 112 -6.92 -9.04 -8.42
N PHE A 113 -7.03 -7.71 -8.45
CA PHE A 113 -6.51 -6.91 -9.56
C PHE A 113 -5.00 -7.07 -9.72
N THR A 114 -4.25 -7.08 -8.61
CA THR A 114 -2.79 -7.30 -8.65
C THR A 114 -2.45 -8.68 -9.22
N ALA A 115 -3.15 -9.73 -8.83
CA ALA A 115 -2.92 -11.07 -9.37
C ALA A 115 -3.19 -11.13 -10.87
N LEU A 116 -4.31 -10.55 -11.33
CA LEU A 116 -4.66 -10.50 -12.77
C LEU A 116 -3.64 -9.68 -13.58
N LEU A 117 -3.27 -8.50 -13.09
CA LEU A 117 -2.27 -7.65 -13.73
C LEU A 117 -0.88 -8.31 -13.72
N ALA A 118 -0.50 -8.97 -12.61
CA ALA A 118 0.77 -9.68 -12.53
C ALA A 118 0.84 -10.85 -13.51
N LEU A 119 -0.26 -11.60 -13.70
CA LEU A 119 -0.36 -12.64 -14.73
C LEU A 119 -0.14 -12.10 -16.14
N ALA A 120 -0.63 -10.88 -16.42
CA ALA A 120 -0.50 -10.25 -17.72
C ALA A 120 0.89 -9.68 -17.98
N PHE A 121 1.48 -8.99 -16.98
CA PHE A 121 2.72 -8.23 -17.13
C PHE A 121 4.00 -8.99 -16.76
N PHE A 122 3.90 -10.06 -15.93
CA PHE A 122 5.04 -10.79 -15.38
C PHE A 122 4.85 -12.30 -15.50
N PRO A 123 5.41 -12.93 -16.56
CA PRO A 123 5.31 -14.39 -16.74
C PRO A 123 5.83 -15.18 -15.52
N GLU A 124 6.85 -14.67 -14.83
CA GLU A 124 7.42 -15.28 -13.64
C GLU A 124 6.44 -15.34 -12.45
N GLU A 125 5.52 -14.39 -12.31
CA GLU A 125 4.50 -14.43 -11.24
C GLU A 125 3.45 -15.54 -11.45
N ARG A 126 3.33 -16.07 -12.67
CA ARG A 126 2.41 -17.18 -12.98
C ARG A 126 2.71 -18.41 -12.14
N PHE A 127 3.99 -18.67 -11.88
CA PHE A 127 4.40 -19.80 -11.05
C PHE A 127 3.87 -19.65 -9.61
N VAL A 128 3.95 -18.48 -9.02
CA VAL A 128 3.43 -18.15 -7.67
C VAL A 128 1.92 -18.27 -7.65
N ILE A 129 1.24 -17.59 -8.59
CA ILE A 129 -0.23 -17.47 -8.60
C ILE A 129 -0.92 -18.82 -8.87
N ARG A 130 -0.30 -19.70 -9.66
CA ARG A 130 -0.84 -21.03 -9.96
C ARG A 130 -0.72 -22.02 -8.81
N GLN A 131 0.08 -21.76 -7.78
CA GLN A 131 0.19 -22.66 -6.64
C GLN A 131 -1.13 -22.67 -5.85
N TRP A 132 -1.65 -23.86 -5.55
CA TRP A 132 -2.90 -24.01 -4.79
C TRP A 132 -2.86 -23.29 -3.42
N LYS A 133 -1.66 -23.27 -2.77
CA LYS A 133 -1.44 -22.56 -1.52
C LYS A 133 -1.66 -21.04 -1.66
N PHE A 134 -1.27 -20.46 -2.80
CA PHE A 134 -1.54 -19.05 -3.09
C PHE A 134 -3.03 -18.81 -3.28
N GLN A 135 -3.69 -19.65 -4.10
CA GLN A 135 -5.11 -19.46 -4.44
C GLN A 135 -6.01 -19.64 -3.20
N ILE A 136 -5.84 -20.75 -2.47
CA ILE A 136 -6.60 -21.00 -1.25
C ILE A 136 -6.24 -19.98 -0.16
N GLY A 137 -4.94 -19.68 0.01
CA GLY A 137 -4.47 -18.68 0.97
C GLY A 137 -5.05 -17.29 0.70
N THR A 138 -5.08 -16.86 -0.55
CA THR A 138 -5.69 -15.59 -0.96
C THR A 138 -7.21 -15.59 -0.75
N CYS A 139 -7.88 -16.67 -1.10
CA CYS A 139 -9.34 -16.80 -0.92
C CYS A 139 -9.72 -16.75 0.57
N LEU A 140 -9.07 -17.53 1.42
CA LEU A 140 -9.27 -17.50 2.88
C LEU A 140 -8.90 -16.13 3.47
N GLY A 141 -7.81 -15.53 2.99
CA GLY A 141 -7.39 -14.19 3.39
C GLY A 141 -8.44 -13.13 3.07
N LEU A 142 -9.03 -13.17 1.88
CA LEU A 142 -10.10 -12.26 1.47
C LEU A 142 -11.38 -12.48 2.29
N LEU A 143 -11.81 -13.73 2.47
CA LEU A 143 -12.99 -14.07 3.26
C LEU A 143 -12.82 -13.64 4.72
N GLY A 144 -11.67 -13.94 5.31
CA GLY A 144 -11.37 -13.56 6.68
C GLY A 144 -11.25 -12.04 6.85
N ALA A 145 -10.58 -11.34 5.93
CA ALA A 145 -10.49 -9.87 5.96
C ALA A 145 -11.86 -9.21 5.82
N PHE A 146 -12.70 -9.71 4.92
CA PHE A 146 -14.08 -9.27 4.79
C PHE A 146 -14.86 -9.48 6.10
N GLY A 147 -14.78 -10.67 6.69
CA GLY A 147 -15.48 -10.99 7.93
C GLY A 147 -15.04 -10.13 9.12
N VAL A 148 -13.71 -9.90 9.29
CA VAL A 148 -13.17 -9.01 10.34
C VAL A 148 -13.81 -7.62 10.25
N ILE A 149 -13.93 -7.08 9.05
CA ILE A 149 -14.45 -5.72 8.84
C ILE A 149 -15.99 -5.72 8.93
N TRP A 150 -16.66 -6.72 8.32
CA TRP A 150 -18.12 -6.79 8.27
C TRP A 150 -18.76 -6.94 9.65
N PHE A 151 -18.16 -7.75 10.50
CA PHE A 151 -18.68 -7.99 11.86
C PHE A 151 -18.17 -7.00 12.90
N GLN A 152 -17.46 -5.94 12.48
CA GLN A 152 -17.03 -4.88 13.41
C GLN A 152 -18.27 -4.11 13.90
N PRO A 153 -18.47 -3.95 15.23
CA PRO A 153 -19.53 -3.10 15.76
C PRO A 153 -19.38 -1.67 15.17
N ASN A 154 -20.46 -1.14 14.62
CA ASN A 154 -20.50 0.18 13.98
C ASN A 154 -19.66 0.35 12.69
N ALA A 155 -19.10 -0.71 12.09
CA ALA A 155 -18.38 -0.60 10.83
C ALA A 155 -19.28 -0.17 9.67
N ILE A 156 -20.53 -0.59 9.73
CA ILE A 156 -21.59 -0.24 8.78
C ILE A 156 -22.74 0.29 9.62
N SER A 157 -22.84 1.61 9.79
CA SER A 157 -24.08 2.19 10.26
C SER A 157 -25.14 1.93 9.17
N HIS A 158 -26.26 1.30 9.54
CA HIS A 158 -27.36 0.95 8.62
C HIS A 158 -27.91 2.15 7.84
N ASP A 159 -27.60 3.38 8.26
CA ASP A 159 -28.01 4.64 7.62
C ASP A 159 -27.04 5.18 6.57
N GLN A 160 -25.87 4.57 6.39
CA GLN A 160 -24.94 5.00 5.32
C GLN A 160 -25.32 4.36 3.99
N HIS A 161 -26.22 5.01 3.25
CA HIS A 161 -26.39 4.74 1.83
C HIS A 161 -25.08 5.12 1.12
N VAL A 162 -24.24 4.11 0.80
CA VAL A 162 -23.04 4.35 0.01
C VAL A 162 -23.48 4.77 -1.38
N ALA A 163 -23.32 6.05 -1.69
CA ALA A 163 -23.72 6.59 -2.98
C ALA A 163 -22.87 5.99 -4.11
N LEU A 164 -23.48 5.75 -5.28
CA LEU A 164 -22.78 5.20 -6.45
C LEU A 164 -21.46 5.93 -6.78
N PRO A 165 -21.36 7.29 -6.70
CA PRO A 165 -20.08 7.98 -6.88
C PRO A 165 -18.98 7.50 -5.91
N GLY A 166 -19.32 7.29 -4.63
CA GLY A 166 -18.37 6.78 -3.64
C GLY A 166 -17.84 5.39 -3.97
N LEU A 167 -18.70 4.49 -4.47
CA LEU A 167 -18.31 3.16 -4.93
C LEU A 167 -17.34 3.22 -6.13
N LEU A 168 -17.64 4.06 -7.12
CA LEU A 168 -16.78 4.24 -8.29
C LEU A 168 -15.41 4.81 -7.92
N ILE A 169 -15.39 5.77 -6.99
CA ILE A 169 -14.15 6.36 -6.47
C ILE A 169 -13.33 5.30 -5.73
N ALA A 170 -13.94 4.52 -4.84
CA ALA A 170 -13.26 3.44 -4.10
C ALA A 170 -12.74 2.34 -5.03
N PHE A 171 -13.50 1.97 -6.05
CA PHE A 171 -13.07 1.01 -7.08
C PHE A 171 -11.87 1.54 -7.86
N THR A 172 -11.91 2.80 -8.30
CA THR A 172 -10.80 3.47 -9.00
C THR A 172 -9.55 3.50 -8.12
N ALA A 173 -9.68 3.87 -6.85
CA ALA A 173 -8.57 3.85 -5.90
C ALA A 173 -7.94 2.45 -5.78
N THR A 174 -8.78 1.43 -5.66
CA THR A 174 -8.36 0.03 -5.49
C THR A 174 -7.64 -0.51 -6.73
N PHE A 175 -8.18 -0.25 -7.91
CA PHE A 175 -7.57 -0.64 -9.19
C PHE A 175 -6.24 0.08 -9.42
N CYS A 176 -6.20 1.40 -9.21
CA CYS A 176 -4.98 2.19 -9.37
C CYS A 176 -3.88 1.78 -8.38
N TRP A 177 -4.24 1.37 -7.16
CA TRP A 177 -3.29 0.79 -6.20
C TRP A 177 -2.66 -0.51 -6.72
N ALA A 178 -3.48 -1.41 -7.25
CA ALA A 178 -2.99 -2.65 -7.85
C ALA A 178 -2.07 -2.40 -9.05
N LEU A 179 -2.48 -1.51 -9.94
CA LEU A 179 -1.70 -1.13 -11.12
C LEU A 179 -0.36 -0.48 -10.72
N TYR A 180 -0.37 0.42 -9.74
CA TYR A 180 0.84 1.00 -9.19
C TYR A 180 1.80 -0.08 -8.64
N GLY A 181 1.30 -1.02 -7.83
CA GLY A 181 2.09 -2.12 -7.28
C GLY A 181 2.77 -2.98 -8.34
N VAL A 182 2.05 -3.25 -9.43
CA VAL A 182 2.58 -4.02 -10.57
C VAL A 182 3.63 -3.20 -11.35
N LEU A 183 3.34 -1.94 -11.66
CA LEU A 183 4.24 -1.10 -12.44
C LEU A 183 5.53 -0.75 -11.69
N ILE A 184 5.49 -0.62 -10.35
CA ILE A 184 6.69 -0.27 -9.55
C ILE A 184 7.66 -1.45 -9.38
N LYS A 185 7.28 -2.68 -9.71
CA LYS A 185 8.14 -3.87 -9.61
C LYS A 185 9.45 -3.68 -10.37
N ARG A 186 9.39 -3.28 -11.64
CA ARG A 186 10.59 -3.06 -12.47
C ARG A 186 11.48 -1.91 -11.96
N PRO A 187 10.96 -0.70 -11.69
CA PRO A 187 11.76 0.37 -11.08
C PRO A 187 12.44 -0.03 -9.78
N SER A 188 11.72 -0.68 -8.86
CA SER A 188 12.27 -1.09 -7.56
C SER A 188 13.36 -2.15 -7.70
N ALA A 189 13.24 -3.07 -8.67
CA ALA A 189 14.26 -4.07 -8.96
C ALA A 189 15.54 -3.45 -9.55
N GLN A 190 15.40 -2.52 -10.50
CA GLN A 190 16.54 -1.93 -11.21
C GLN A 190 17.27 -0.83 -10.41
N LEU A 191 16.53 0.00 -9.68
CA LEU A 191 17.08 1.18 -8.99
C LEU A 191 17.27 0.96 -7.48
N GLY A 192 16.69 -0.12 -6.93
CA GLY A 192 16.59 -0.35 -5.49
C GLY A 192 15.46 0.47 -4.85
N SER A 193 15.01 0.03 -3.68
CA SER A 193 13.79 0.55 -3.03
C SER A 193 13.88 2.04 -2.65
N ILE A 194 15.01 2.47 -2.09
CA ILE A 194 15.19 3.86 -1.61
C ILE A 194 15.22 4.84 -2.78
N ARG A 195 16.02 4.55 -3.81
CA ARG A 195 16.15 5.44 -4.97
C ARG A 195 14.85 5.52 -5.76
N SER A 196 14.17 4.38 -5.97
CA SER A 196 12.87 4.33 -6.65
C SER A 196 11.83 5.14 -5.89
N PHE A 197 11.73 4.96 -4.56
CA PHE A 197 10.76 5.71 -3.76
C PHE A 197 11.08 7.21 -3.74
N GLY A 198 12.36 7.59 -3.64
CA GLY A 198 12.76 9.00 -3.71
C GLY A 198 12.33 9.66 -5.02
N ILE A 199 12.51 8.98 -6.16
CA ILE A 199 12.06 9.49 -7.46
C ILE A 199 10.52 9.51 -7.56
N VAL A 200 9.84 8.45 -7.10
CA VAL A 200 8.38 8.38 -7.09
C VAL A 200 7.77 9.48 -6.21
N SER A 201 8.30 9.70 -5.01
CA SER A 201 7.80 10.74 -4.12
C SER A 201 7.97 12.14 -4.71
N LEU A 202 9.10 12.40 -5.36
CA LEU A 202 9.37 13.67 -6.06
C LEU A 202 8.40 13.90 -7.22
N ILE A 203 8.23 12.89 -8.11
CA ILE A 203 7.32 13.01 -9.26
C ILE A 203 5.87 13.13 -8.77
N THR A 204 5.46 12.31 -7.81
CA THR A 204 4.08 12.33 -7.28
C THR A 204 3.76 13.66 -6.61
N SER A 205 4.68 14.20 -5.79
CA SER A 205 4.54 15.54 -5.20
C SER A 205 4.46 16.63 -6.28
N GLY A 206 5.33 16.53 -7.32
CA GLY A 206 5.32 17.47 -8.43
C GLY A 206 4.04 17.44 -9.26
N LEU A 207 3.41 16.26 -9.43
CA LEU A 207 2.12 16.12 -10.12
C LEU A 207 0.95 16.59 -9.25
N LEU A 208 1.02 16.36 -7.93
CA LEU A 208 -0.01 16.80 -6.99
C LEU A 208 0.00 18.32 -6.77
N CYS A 209 1.14 18.99 -6.89
CA CYS A 209 1.26 20.44 -6.69
C CYS A 209 0.30 21.24 -7.60
N PRO A 210 0.35 21.14 -8.94
CA PRO A 210 -0.57 21.88 -9.81
C PRO A 210 -2.04 21.47 -9.60
N LEU A 211 -2.32 20.21 -9.25
CA LEU A 211 -3.67 19.77 -8.95
C LEU A 211 -4.17 20.41 -7.65
N THR A 212 -3.32 20.56 -6.63
CA THR A 212 -3.67 21.23 -5.38
C THR A 212 -3.88 22.73 -5.60
N LEU A 213 -3.09 23.37 -6.46
CA LEU A 213 -3.28 24.77 -6.82
C LEU A 213 -4.60 25.01 -7.57
N ALA A 214 -5.01 24.05 -8.42
CA ALA A 214 -6.22 24.16 -9.22
C ALA A 214 -7.50 23.79 -8.47
N PHE A 215 -7.46 22.77 -7.60
CA PHE A 215 -8.64 22.13 -7.03
C PHE A 215 -8.64 22.08 -5.49
N GLY A 216 -7.53 22.36 -4.84
CA GLY A 216 -7.37 22.30 -3.39
C GLY A 216 -7.07 23.66 -2.77
N LYS A 217 -6.76 23.64 -1.48
CA LYS A 217 -6.38 24.81 -0.69
C LYS A 217 -4.91 24.66 -0.25
N ILE A 218 -4.01 25.30 -0.99
CA ILE A 218 -2.56 25.20 -0.74
C ILE A 218 -2.15 25.83 0.60
N ASP A 219 -2.93 26.76 1.12
CA ASP A 219 -2.70 27.45 2.39
C ASP A 219 -3.19 26.67 3.63
N THR A 220 -3.80 25.50 3.42
CA THR A 220 -4.37 24.67 4.51
C THR A 220 -3.44 24.45 5.71
N PRO A 221 -2.12 24.19 5.57
CA PRO A 221 -1.26 24.00 6.75
C PRO A 221 -1.20 25.19 7.69
N ILE A 222 -1.43 26.40 7.19
CA ILE A 222 -1.43 27.63 8.00
C ILE A 222 -2.66 27.65 8.93
N HIS A 223 -3.78 27.08 8.46
CA HIS A 223 -5.07 27.13 9.13
C HIS A 223 -5.43 25.86 9.91
N ALA A 224 -4.81 24.71 9.57
CA ALA A 224 -5.12 23.40 10.15
C ALA A 224 -4.71 23.25 11.63
N GLY A 225 -3.77 24.08 12.10
CA GLY A 225 -3.23 24.02 13.44
C GLY A 225 -2.15 22.95 13.65
N THR A 226 -1.36 23.13 14.71
CA THR A 226 -0.20 22.29 15.01
C THR A 226 -0.53 20.79 15.15
N PRO A 227 -1.62 20.36 15.85
CA PRO A 227 -1.93 18.93 15.99
C PRO A 227 -2.20 18.25 14.66
N ALA A 228 -2.98 18.88 13.76
CA ALA A 228 -3.27 18.32 12.44
C ALA A 228 -2.01 18.21 11.57
N ASN A 229 -1.16 19.24 11.60
CA ASN A 229 0.11 19.24 10.88
C ASN A 229 1.06 18.15 11.40
N LEU A 230 1.14 17.92 12.70
CA LEU A 230 1.94 16.84 13.28
C LEU A 230 1.42 15.47 12.85
N VAL A 231 0.11 15.24 12.87
CA VAL A 231 -0.49 13.99 12.37
C VAL A 231 -0.18 13.79 10.88
N LEU A 232 -0.25 14.84 10.08
CA LEU A 232 0.13 14.80 8.66
C LEU A 232 1.59 14.38 8.49
N VAL A 233 2.53 15.00 9.22
CA VAL A 233 3.96 14.68 9.16
C VAL A 233 4.22 13.23 9.60
N ILE A 234 3.66 12.81 10.74
CA ILE A 234 3.80 11.43 11.24
C ILE A 234 3.28 10.45 10.20
N SER A 235 2.09 10.67 9.65
CA SER A 235 1.51 9.79 8.63
C SER A 235 2.35 9.76 7.35
N ALA A 236 2.93 10.86 6.94
CA ALA A 236 3.79 10.94 5.75
C ALA A 236 5.11 10.17 5.94
N VAL A 237 5.79 10.37 7.07
CA VAL A 237 7.06 9.70 7.35
C VAL A 237 6.86 8.19 7.55
N THR A 238 5.84 7.79 8.30
CA THR A 238 5.61 6.38 8.60
C THR A 238 4.89 5.66 7.46
N CYS A 239 3.69 6.13 7.08
CA CYS A 239 2.81 5.38 6.17
C CYS A 239 3.15 5.60 4.68
N ILE A 240 3.80 6.71 4.33
CA ILE A 240 4.27 6.91 2.95
C ILE A 240 5.75 6.57 2.85
N THR A 241 6.65 7.24 3.56
CA THR A 241 8.09 7.04 3.35
C THR A 241 8.54 5.63 3.75
N LEU A 242 8.43 5.30 5.02
CA LEU A 242 8.94 4.04 5.56
C LEU A 242 8.22 2.84 4.96
N ALA A 243 6.88 2.87 4.95
CA ALA A 243 6.08 1.75 4.46
C ALA A 243 6.27 1.47 2.97
N HIS A 244 6.36 2.50 2.09
CA HIS A 244 6.62 2.26 0.67
C HIS A 244 8.03 1.74 0.41
N VAL A 245 9.05 2.21 1.13
CA VAL A 245 10.41 1.66 1.00
C VAL A 245 10.42 0.18 1.38
N LEU A 246 9.77 -0.19 2.49
CA LEU A 246 9.63 -1.59 2.92
C LEU A 246 8.82 -2.41 1.92
N TYR A 247 7.72 -1.87 1.41
CA TYR A 247 6.91 -2.52 0.39
C TYR A 247 7.69 -2.79 -0.90
N TYR A 248 8.53 -1.85 -1.34
CA TYR A 248 9.38 -2.07 -2.51
C TYR A 248 10.47 -3.13 -2.25
N VAL A 249 10.96 -3.23 -1.02
CA VAL A 249 11.84 -4.36 -0.61
C VAL A 249 11.06 -5.66 -0.73
N ALA A 250 9.84 -5.73 -0.20
CA ALA A 250 9.02 -6.93 -0.28
C ALA A 250 8.74 -7.35 -1.73
N ILE A 251 8.27 -6.41 -2.58
CA ILE A 251 8.00 -6.69 -4.00
C ILE A 251 9.24 -7.27 -4.70
N ARG A 252 10.42 -6.74 -4.39
CA ARG A 252 11.67 -7.19 -5.00
C ARG A 252 12.08 -8.58 -4.54
N GLU A 253 11.91 -8.89 -3.25
CA GLU A 253 12.40 -10.13 -2.65
C GLU A 253 11.40 -11.30 -2.79
N ILE A 254 10.08 -11.05 -2.69
CA ILE A 254 9.05 -12.11 -2.70
C ILE A 254 7.99 -11.95 -3.80
N GLY A 255 8.11 -10.94 -4.66
CA GLY A 255 7.17 -10.68 -5.75
C GLY A 255 5.98 -9.82 -5.36
N VAL A 256 5.28 -9.28 -6.37
CA VAL A 256 4.17 -8.35 -6.15
C VAL A 256 2.90 -9.05 -5.69
N ALA A 257 2.59 -10.22 -6.26
CA ALA A 257 1.37 -10.96 -5.94
C ALA A 257 1.36 -11.40 -4.47
N LEU A 258 2.45 -12.00 -3.99
CA LEU A 258 2.58 -12.46 -2.61
C LEU A 258 2.63 -11.28 -1.62
N SER A 259 3.37 -10.22 -1.95
CA SER A 259 3.43 -9.00 -1.14
C SER A 259 2.05 -8.37 -0.96
N GLN A 260 1.24 -8.35 -2.02
CA GLN A 260 -0.11 -7.79 -1.96
C GLN A 260 -1.07 -8.70 -1.18
N THR A 261 -0.97 -10.03 -1.34
CA THR A 261 -1.79 -10.98 -0.58
C THR A 261 -1.56 -10.85 0.92
N LEU A 262 -0.32 -10.67 1.36
CA LEU A 262 -0.02 -10.50 2.79
C LEU A 262 -0.56 -9.20 3.38
N GLN A 263 -0.86 -8.18 2.57
CA GLN A 263 -1.56 -6.98 3.03
C GLN A 263 -3.01 -7.24 3.48
N LEU A 264 -3.57 -8.41 3.17
CA LEU A 264 -4.85 -8.85 3.74
C LEU A 264 -4.81 -8.92 5.28
N LEU A 265 -3.63 -9.05 5.89
CA LEU A 265 -3.47 -9.02 7.35
C LEU A 265 -3.78 -7.66 8.00
N CYS A 266 -3.77 -6.55 7.24
CA CYS A 266 -4.00 -5.21 7.81
C CYS A 266 -5.29 -5.11 8.66
N PRO A 267 -6.46 -5.62 8.24
CA PRO A 267 -7.67 -5.55 9.06
C PRO A 267 -7.54 -6.27 10.40
N ALA A 268 -6.88 -7.44 10.43
CA ALA A 268 -6.70 -8.17 11.68
C ALA A 268 -5.80 -7.40 12.67
N ILE A 269 -4.74 -6.77 12.16
CA ILE A 269 -3.86 -5.93 12.98
C ILE A 269 -4.60 -4.67 13.44
N ALA A 270 -5.35 -4.01 12.55
CA ALA A 270 -6.15 -2.84 12.91
C ALA A 270 -7.17 -3.18 14.00
N MET A 271 -7.85 -4.34 13.89
CA MET A 271 -8.78 -4.85 14.89
C MET A 271 -8.08 -5.10 16.23
N ALA A 272 -6.93 -5.77 16.23
CA ALA A 272 -6.17 -6.04 17.46
C ALA A 272 -5.70 -4.75 18.14
N LEU A 273 -5.23 -3.77 17.36
CA LEU A 273 -4.83 -2.46 17.88
C LEU A 273 -6.02 -1.69 18.44
N SER A 274 -7.18 -1.72 17.77
CA SER A 274 -8.40 -1.08 18.26
C SER A 274 -8.86 -1.68 19.58
N ALA A 275 -8.90 -3.01 19.68
CA ALA A 275 -9.23 -3.71 20.91
C ALA A 275 -8.28 -3.36 22.05
N TRP A 276 -6.98 -3.27 21.78
CA TRP A 276 -5.98 -2.96 22.79
C TRP A 276 -6.01 -1.50 23.25
N ILE A 277 -6.11 -0.56 22.29
CA ILE A 277 -6.03 0.89 22.60
C ILE A 277 -7.35 1.43 23.16
N PHE A 278 -8.48 0.99 22.59
CA PHE A 278 -9.81 1.50 22.95
C PHE A 278 -10.60 0.56 23.85
N HIS A 279 -9.99 -0.57 24.27
CA HIS A 279 -10.61 -1.60 25.09
C HIS A 279 -11.93 -2.14 24.49
N GLU A 280 -12.02 -2.19 23.16
CA GLU A 280 -13.18 -2.69 22.44
C GLU A 280 -13.32 -4.20 22.64
N ARG A 281 -14.55 -4.66 22.88
CA ARG A 281 -14.83 -6.09 22.96
C ARG A 281 -14.97 -6.66 21.57
N LEU A 282 -14.09 -7.60 21.23
CA LEU A 282 -14.18 -8.32 19.98
C LEU A 282 -15.33 -9.32 20.00
N THR A 283 -16.10 -9.36 18.91
CA THR A 283 -17.15 -10.36 18.75
C THR A 283 -16.54 -11.73 18.40
N GLN A 284 -17.26 -12.80 18.73
CA GLN A 284 -16.81 -14.16 18.43
C GLN A 284 -16.68 -14.39 16.92
N THR A 285 -17.56 -13.78 16.12
CA THR A 285 -17.51 -13.79 14.65
C THR A 285 -16.27 -13.07 14.09
N GLN A 286 -15.85 -11.98 14.69
CA GLN A 286 -14.59 -11.30 14.33
C GLN A 286 -13.37 -12.16 14.64
N LEU A 287 -13.35 -12.85 15.79
CA LEU A 287 -12.24 -13.73 16.17
C LEU A 287 -12.11 -14.92 15.20
N TRP A 288 -13.24 -15.56 14.82
CA TRP A 288 -13.25 -16.61 13.81
C TRP A 288 -12.79 -16.09 12.45
N SER A 289 -13.26 -14.92 12.04
CA SER A 289 -12.83 -14.28 10.78
C SER A 289 -11.33 -13.98 10.78
N ALA A 290 -10.79 -13.50 11.89
CA ALA A 290 -9.35 -13.29 12.06
C ALA A 290 -8.56 -14.60 12.00
N ALA A 291 -9.06 -15.69 12.58
CA ALA A 291 -8.43 -17.00 12.51
C ALA A 291 -8.37 -17.51 11.05
N VAL A 292 -9.48 -17.37 10.29
CA VAL A 292 -9.52 -17.70 8.86
C VAL A 292 -8.53 -16.86 8.06
N LEU A 293 -8.45 -15.55 8.34
CA LEU A 293 -7.49 -14.63 7.72
C LEU A 293 -6.04 -15.04 7.99
N LEU A 294 -5.72 -15.35 9.25
CA LEU A 294 -4.37 -15.78 9.64
C LEU A 294 -3.98 -17.12 8.98
N LEU A 295 -4.92 -18.06 8.88
CA LEU A 295 -4.71 -19.31 8.15
C LEU A 295 -4.44 -19.05 6.66
N GLY A 296 -5.19 -18.14 6.04
CA GLY A 296 -4.97 -17.71 4.66
C GLY A 296 -3.58 -17.12 4.44
N ALA A 297 -3.16 -16.20 5.32
CA ALA A 297 -1.82 -15.61 5.28
C ALA A 297 -0.71 -16.66 5.49
N PHE A 298 -0.90 -17.58 6.44
CA PHE A 298 0.04 -18.68 6.68
C PHE A 298 0.23 -19.56 5.44
N LEU A 299 -0.87 -19.94 4.77
CA LEU A 299 -0.81 -20.72 3.53
C LEU A 299 -0.09 -19.94 2.42
N ALA A 300 -0.39 -18.65 2.26
CA ALA A 300 0.28 -17.78 1.29
C ALA A 300 1.78 -17.68 1.55
N MET A 301 2.22 -17.63 2.82
CA MET A 301 3.65 -17.60 3.17
C MET A 301 4.37 -18.94 2.88
N ARG A 302 3.63 -20.04 2.71
CA ARG A 302 4.17 -21.36 2.33
C ARG A 302 4.27 -21.56 0.81
N VAL A 303 3.96 -20.54 0.02
CA VAL A 303 4.15 -20.53 -1.43
C VAL A 303 5.65 -20.48 -1.75
N LYS A 304 6.07 -21.24 -2.75
CA LYS A 304 7.46 -21.17 -3.27
C LYS A 304 7.60 -19.87 -4.09
N PRO A 305 8.48 -18.95 -3.72
CA PRO A 305 8.71 -17.73 -4.48
C PRO A 305 9.42 -18.01 -5.80
N VAL A 306 9.35 -17.04 -6.73
CA VAL A 306 9.93 -17.14 -8.09
C VAL A 306 11.41 -17.52 -8.09
N ALA A 307 12.18 -17.03 -7.13
CA ALA A 307 13.63 -17.27 -7.06
C ALA A 307 14.05 -18.73 -6.80
N THR A 308 13.17 -19.53 -6.18
CA THR A 308 13.42 -20.96 -5.93
C THR A 308 13.03 -21.86 -7.11
N ALA A 309 12.26 -21.35 -8.07
CA ALA A 309 11.83 -22.09 -9.25
C ALA A 309 12.94 -22.18 -10.31
N GLU A 310 13.67 -21.07 -10.53
CA GLU A 310 14.80 -21.06 -11.49
C GLU A 310 15.98 -21.95 -11.04
N SER A 311 16.12 -22.19 -9.72
CA SER A 311 17.15 -23.10 -9.20
C SER A 311 16.77 -24.59 -9.34
N ALA A 312 15.48 -24.90 -9.50
CA ALA A 312 14.98 -26.27 -9.62
C ALA A 312 14.90 -26.76 -11.08
N GLU A 313 14.83 -25.85 -12.06
CA GLU A 313 14.90 -26.21 -13.50
C GLU A 313 16.34 -26.38 -14.01
N ASN A 314 17.34 -25.96 -13.24
CA ASN A 314 18.76 -26.08 -13.59
C ASN A 314 19.47 -27.24 -12.86
N ILE A 315 18.73 -28.17 -12.24
CA ILE A 315 19.20 -29.44 -11.69
C ILE A 315 18.57 -30.60 -12.47
#